data_09015ca3f97ea4be9520e890a5a64811
#
_entry.id   09015ca3f97ea4be9520e890a5a64811
#
_cell.length_a   1.000
_cell.length_b   1.000
_cell.length_c   1.000
_cell.angle_alpha   90.00
_cell.angle_beta   90.00
_cell.angle_gamma   90.00
#
_symmetry.space_group_name_H-M   'P 1'
#
loop_
_entity.id
_entity.type
_entity.pdbx_description
1 polymer ?
#
loop_
_entity_poly.entity_id
_entity_poly.type
_entity_poly.pdbx_seq_one_letter_code
_entity_poly.pdbx_strand_id
1 'polypeptide(L)'
;MPIRHRERHRTERIGWLRAAVLGANDGIISTASLVLGVAAAHATHGHVLVAGVAGLVAGAMSMAAGEYVSVHSQADTEQAELERERTELKEDDKGEHEELMKIYVGRGLDPSLAKQVADQLMAHDAIGAHARDELGISEILRARPIQAALASAGSFAVGAAMPLFVAALAPEASLIIFVSGTSLLFLALLGALAARAGGAGVTPGAIRVTFWGALAMGMTAGVGALFGTVV
;
A
#
# COMPACT_ATOMS: atom_id res chain seq x y z
N MET A 1 7.11 16.56 39.49
CA MET A 1 7.12 15.41 38.57
C MET A 1 6.80 15.95 37.19
N PRO A 2 7.67 15.84 36.18
CA PRO A 2 7.34 16.26 34.82
C PRO A 2 6.32 15.25 34.24
N ILE A 3 5.17 15.76 33.83
CA ILE A 3 4.15 14.99 33.10
C ILE A 3 4.79 14.62 31.74
N ARG A 4 5.18 13.37 31.57
CA ARG A 4 5.62 12.85 30.28
C ARG A 4 4.41 12.83 29.34
N HIS A 5 4.29 13.86 28.53
CA HIS A 5 3.35 13.88 27.40
C HIS A 5 3.82 12.79 26.42
N ARG A 6 3.20 11.62 26.50
CA ARG A 6 3.44 10.51 25.58
C ARG A 6 2.48 10.69 24.41
N GLU A 7 2.84 11.57 23.50
CA GLU A 7 2.10 11.73 22.26
C GLU A 7 2.23 10.43 21.44
N ARG A 8 1.09 9.80 21.17
CA ARG A 8 1.00 8.66 20.27
C ARG A 8 0.58 9.17 18.90
N HIS A 9 1.53 9.49 18.06
CA HIS A 9 1.23 9.86 16.67
C HIS A 9 0.70 8.64 15.91
N ARG A 10 -0.39 8.84 15.15
CA ARG A 10 -1.00 7.80 14.32
C ARG A 10 -0.16 7.48 13.09
N THR A 11 0.80 8.33 12.77
CA THR A 11 1.71 8.23 11.62
C THR A 11 2.50 6.92 11.57
N GLU A 12 2.89 6.36 12.72
CA GLU A 12 3.58 5.06 12.78
C GLU A 12 2.73 3.87 12.28
N ARG A 13 1.40 4.04 12.26
CA ARG A 13 0.46 3.00 11.81
C ARG A 13 0.07 3.12 10.35
N ILE A 14 0.40 4.24 9.69
CA ILE A 14 -0.07 4.53 8.32
C ILE A 14 0.49 3.52 7.32
N GLY A 15 1.75 3.10 7.45
CA GLY A 15 2.41 2.21 6.49
C GLY A 15 1.73 0.84 6.37
N TRP A 16 1.65 0.10 7.46
CA TRP A 16 1.06 -1.25 7.46
C TRP A 16 -0.46 -1.24 7.27
N LEU A 17 -1.17 -0.23 7.83
CA LEU A 17 -2.62 -0.09 7.66
C LEU A 17 -2.95 0.18 6.18
N ARG A 18 -2.17 1.04 5.52
CA ARG A 18 -2.32 1.31 4.09
C ARG A 18 -2.14 0.04 3.26
N ALA A 19 -1.08 -0.73 3.52
CA ALA A 19 -0.82 -1.99 2.81
C ALA A 19 -1.94 -3.02 3.03
N ALA A 20 -2.40 -3.19 4.27
CA ALA A 20 -3.48 -4.12 4.60
C ALA A 20 -4.81 -3.71 3.96
N VAL A 21 -5.17 -2.42 4.02
CA VAL A 21 -6.39 -1.90 3.40
C VAL A 21 -6.32 -2.00 1.88
N LEU A 22 -5.17 -1.66 1.28
CA LEU A 22 -4.97 -1.75 -0.16
C LEU A 22 -5.11 -3.21 -0.64
N GLY A 23 -4.43 -4.15 0.02
CA GLY A 23 -4.53 -5.57 -0.34
C GLY A 23 -5.93 -6.13 -0.19
N ALA A 24 -6.61 -5.87 0.95
CA ALA A 24 -7.98 -6.34 1.15
C ALA A 24 -8.98 -5.71 0.15
N ASN A 25 -8.86 -4.40 -0.10
CA ASN A 25 -9.67 -3.70 -1.08
C ASN A 25 -9.50 -4.28 -2.49
N ASP A 26 -8.25 -4.48 -2.91
CA ASP A 26 -7.92 -5.06 -4.21
C ASP A 26 -8.42 -6.50 -4.33
N GLY A 27 -8.27 -7.31 -3.28
CA GLY A 27 -8.80 -8.67 -3.22
C GLY A 27 -10.31 -8.74 -3.40
N ILE A 28 -11.08 -7.85 -2.71
CA ILE A 28 -12.54 -7.79 -2.87
C ILE A 28 -12.89 -7.37 -4.31
N ILE A 29 -12.34 -6.26 -4.78
CA ILE A 29 -12.70 -5.69 -6.08
C ILE A 29 -12.34 -6.63 -7.22
N SER A 30 -11.09 -7.11 -7.29
CA SER A 30 -10.60 -7.92 -8.40
C SER A 30 -11.31 -9.26 -8.47
N THR A 31 -11.48 -9.94 -7.32
CA THR A 31 -12.14 -11.25 -7.29
C THR A 31 -13.64 -11.13 -7.53
N ALA A 32 -14.32 -10.16 -6.93
CA ALA A 32 -15.73 -9.92 -7.22
C ALA A 32 -15.95 -9.55 -8.70
N SER A 33 -15.13 -8.66 -9.25
CA SER A 33 -15.19 -8.28 -10.66
C SER A 33 -15.00 -9.49 -11.59
N LEU A 34 -14.02 -10.35 -11.32
CA LEU A 34 -13.79 -11.56 -12.11
C LEU A 34 -14.97 -12.53 -12.03
N VAL A 35 -15.47 -12.79 -10.82
CA VAL A 35 -16.66 -13.63 -10.59
C VAL A 35 -17.87 -13.09 -11.34
N LEU A 36 -18.13 -11.79 -11.25
CA LEU A 36 -19.26 -11.14 -11.93
C LEU A 36 -19.09 -11.14 -13.45
N GLY A 37 -17.88 -10.90 -13.95
CA GLY A 37 -17.58 -10.95 -15.38
C GLY A 37 -17.84 -12.33 -16.00
N VAL A 38 -17.34 -13.38 -15.34
CA VAL A 38 -17.52 -14.77 -15.80
C VAL A 38 -18.97 -15.21 -15.65
N ALA A 39 -19.67 -14.80 -14.58
CA ALA A 39 -21.09 -15.09 -14.41
C ALA A 39 -21.97 -14.38 -15.47
N ALA A 40 -21.65 -13.12 -15.78
CA ALA A 40 -22.35 -12.34 -16.81
C ALA A 40 -22.13 -12.90 -18.24
N ALA A 41 -21.05 -13.67 -18.45
CA ALA A 41 -20.81 -14.40 -19.69
C ALA A 41 -21.59 -15.75 -19.76
N HIS A 42 -22.56 -15.98 -18.88
CA HIS A 42 -23.36 -17.19 -18.78
C HIS A 42 -22.57 -18.50 -18.52
N ALA A 43 -21.39 -18.40 -17.93
CA ALA A 43 -20.60 -19.55 -17.50
C ALA A 43 -21.32 -20.31 -16.38
N THR A 44 -21.09 -21.63 -16.29
CA THR A 44 -21.63 -22.44 -15.19
C THR A 44 -21.05 -22.02 -13.84
N HIS A 45 -21.80 -22.27 -12.76
CA HIS A 45 -21.36 -21.97 -11.40
C HIS A 45 -19.97 -22.56 -11.08
N GLY A 46 -19.68 -23.77 -11.55
CA GLY A 46 -18.35 -24.39 -11.39
C GLY A 46 -17.23 -23.60 -12.07
N HIS A 47 -17.45 -23.11 -13.29
CA HIS A 47 -16.46 -22.28 -13.99
C HIS A 47 -16.26 -20.93 -13.30
N VAL A 48 -17.32 -20.32 -12.77
CA VAL A 48 -17.23 -19.08 -11.99
C VAL A 48 -16.35 -19.28 -10.74
N LEU A 49 -16.55 -20.36 -10.00
CA LEU A 49 -15.75 -20.67 -8.81
C LEU A 49 -14.28 -20.96 -9.16
N VAL A 50 -14.03 -21.76 -10.20
CA VAL A 50 -12.66 -22.04 -10.65
C VAL A 50 -11.95 -20.77 -11.08
N ALA A 51 -12.60 -19.90 -11.85
CA ALA A 51 -12.04 -18.60 -12.25
C ALA A 51 -11.74 -17.72 -11.03
N GLY A 52 -12.67 -17.65 -10.08
CA GLY A 52 -12.48 -16.87 -8.85
C GLY A 52 -11.34 -17.39 -7.97
N VAL A 53 -11.22 -18.72 -7.78
CA VAL A 53 -10.09 -19.32 -7.03
C VAL A 53 -8.76 -19.09 -7.75
N ALA A 54 -8.73 -19.28 -9.07
CA ALA A 54 -7.53 -18.98 -9.87
C ALA A 54 -7.15 -17.48 -9.75
N GLY A 55 -8.14 -16.58 -9.79
CA GLY A 55 -7.96 -15.15 -9.59
C GLY A 55 -7.41 -14.81 -8.21
N LEU A 56 -7.90 -15.46 -7.15
CA LEU A 56 -7.36 -15.30 -5.79
C LEU A 56 -5.88 -15.69 -5.74
N VAL A 57 -5.53 -16.87 -6.26
CA VAL A 57 -4.14 -17.36 -6.23
C VAL A 57 -3.23 -16.46 -7.07
N ALA A 58 -3.65 -16.11 -8.29
CA ALA A 58 -2.88 -15.26 -9.18
C ALA A 58 -2.70 -13.85 -8.59
N GLY A 59 -3.76 -13.27 -8.02
CA GLY A 59 -3.73 -11.95 -7.40
C GLY A 59 -2.86 -11.92 -6.14
N ALA A 60 -2.99 -12.91 -5.25
CA ALA A 60 -2.14 -13.02 -4.05
C ALA A 60 -0.65 -13.16 -4.41
N MET A 61 -0.32 -13.96 -5.42
CA MET A 61 1.05 -14.11 -5.91
C MET A 61 1.56 -12.84 -6.58
N SER A 62 0.73 -12.17 -7.38
CA SER A 62 1.07 -10.88 -8.01
C SER A 62 1.35 -9.80 -6.97
N MET A 63 0.50 -9.69 -5.94
CA MET A 63 0.69 -8.76 -4.82
C MET A 63 1.98 -9.06 -4.04
N ALA A 64 2.24 -10.35 -3.75
CA ALA A 64 3.47 -10.77 -3.07
C ALA A 64 4.73 -10.40 -3.88
N ALA A 65 4.74 -10.73 -5.16
CA ALA A 65 5.86 -10.47 -6.05
C ALA A 65 6.08 -8.96 -6.25
N GLY A 66 5.02 -8.20 -6.49
CA GLY A 66 5.07 -6.76 -6.66
C GLY A 66 5.62 -6.04 -5.42
N GLU A 67 5.11 -6.38 -4.24
CA GLU A 67 5.58 -5.81 -2.98
C GLU A 67 7.02 -6.20 -2.67
N TYR A 68 7.39 -7.47 -2.89
CA TYR A 68 8.77 -7.94 -2.71
C TYR A 68 9.75 -7.16 -3.58
N VAL A 69 9.46 -7.07 -4.89
CA VAL A 69 10.32 -6.36 -5.86
C VAL A 69 10.39 -4.88 -5.54
N SER A 70 9.26 -4.24 -5.22
CA SER A 70 9.19 -2.80 -4.90
C SER A 70 10.05 -2.47 -3.68
N VAL A 71 9.87 -3.21 -2.58
CA VAL A 71 10.60 -2.97 -1.33
C VAL A 71 12.08 -3.32 -1.46
N HIS A 72 12.42 -4.34 -2.25
CA HIS A 72 13.82 -4.70 -2.50
C HIS A 72 14.53 -3.66 -3.38
N SER A 73 13.88 -3.20 -4.46
CA SER A 73 14.41 -2.15 -5.32
C SER A 73 14.62 -0.83 -4.57
N GLN A 74 13.72 -0.50 -3.63
CA GLN A 74 13.91 0.66 -2.76
C GLN A 74 15.17 0.50 -1.90
N ALA A 75 15.36 -0.68 -1.28
CA ALA A 75 16.55 -0.96 -0.47
C ALA A 75 17.84 -0.89 -1.29
N ASP A 76 17.84 -1.41 -2.52
CA ASP A 76 18.99 -1.34 -3.43
C ASP A 76 19.33 0.10 -3.78
N THR A 77 18.31 0.94 -4.05
CA THR A 77 18.49 2.37 -4.33
C THR A 77 19.05 3.11 -3.11
N GLU A 78 18.46 2.89 -1.93
CA GLU A 78 18.96 3.50 -0.68
C GLU A 78 20.41 3.11 -0.40
N GLN A 79 20.78 1.86 -0.65
CA GLN A 79 22.16 1.41 -0.48
C GLN A 79 23.11 2.06 -1.49
N ALA A 80 22.72 2.19 -2.74
CA ALA A 80 23.52 2.82 -3.77
C ALA A 80 23.77 4.31 -3.45
N GLU A 81 22.75 5.04 -2.98
CA GLU A 81 22.89 6.43 -2.55
C GLU A 81 23.82 6.55 -1.33
N LEU A 82 23.69 5.66 -0.34
CA LEU A 82 24.60 5.64 0.82
C LEU A 82 26.05 5.32 0.46
N GLU A 83 26.29 4.49 -0.55
CA GLU A 83 27.66 4.21 -1.02
C GLU A 83 28.25 5.39 -1.78
N ARG A 84 27.42 6.09 -2.56
CA ARG A 84 27.79 7.32 -3.23
C ARG A 84 28.15 8.39 -2.20
N GLU A 85 27.31 8.62 -1.22
CA GLU A 85 27.49 9.56 -0.13
C GLU A 85 28.81 9.30 0.66
N ARG A 86 29.11 8.02 0.95
CA ARG A 86 30.37 7.64 1.56
C ARG A 86 31.61 8.01 0.73
N THR A 87 31.45 8.04 -0.57
CA THR A 87 32.52 8.40 -1.50
C THR A 87 32.70 9.91 -1.53
N GLU A 88 31.61 10.67 -1.62
CA GLU A 88 31.60 12.14 -1.61
C GLU A 88 32.16 12.69 -0.30
N LEU A 89 31.75 12.15 0.85
CA LEU A 89 32.33 12.48 2.16
C LEU A 89 33.84 12.24 2.27
N LYS A 90 34.41 11.29 1.52
CA LYS A 90 35.87 11.03 1.50
C LYS A 90 36.61 11.96 0.54
N GLU A 91 35.97 12.35 -0.57
CA GLU A 91 36.58 13.12 -1.64
C GLU A 91 36.51 14.64 -1.39
N ASP A 92 35.39 15.12 -0.81
CA ASP A 92 35.12 16.54 -0.54
C ASP A 92 34.44 16.80 0.80
N ASP A 93 35.08 16.46 1.89
CA ASP A 93 34.58 16.69 3.28
C ASP A 93 34.12 18.15 3.52
N LYS A 94 34.75 19.14 2.85
CA LYS A 94 34.37 20.55 3.02
C LYS A 94 33.09 20.89 2.25
N GLY A 95 32.91 20.35 1.04
CA GLY A 95 31.69 20.50 0.26
C GLY A 95 30.50 19.91 1.00
N GLU A 96 30.68 18.72 1.56
CA GLU A 96 29.66 18.02 2.33
C GLU A 96 29.24 18.77 3.61
N HIS A 97 30.19 19.38 4.32
CA HIS A 97 29.87 20.27 5.44
C HIS A 97 29.04 21.49 5.01
N GLU A 98 29.38 22.09 3.86
CA GLU A 98 28.63 23.22 3.32
C GLU A 98 27.23 22.80 2.85
N GLU A 99 27.08 21.61 2.30
CA GLU A 99 25.81 21.06 1.86
C GLU A 99 24.87 20.84 3.04
N LEU A 100 25.31 20.15 4.07
CA LEU A 100 24.55 19.93 5.29
C LEU A 100 24.18 21.28 5.97
N MET A 101 25.11 22.23 6.01
CA MET A 101 24.84 23.59 6.49
C MET A 101 23.72 24.27 5.68
N LYS A 102 23.76 24.19 4.34
CA LYS A 102 22.73 24.79 3.46
C LYS A 102 21.34 24.16 3.69
N ILE A 103 21.29 22.84 3.96
CA ILE A 103 20.04 22.17 4.32
C ILE A 103 19.42 22.80 5.58
N TYR A 104 20.22 23.03 6.61
CA TYR A 104 19.74 23.65 7.84
C TYR A 104 19.38 25.12 7.70
N VAL A 105 20.09 25.88 6.87
CA VAL A 105 19.71 27.26 6.51
C VAL A 105 18.36 27.25 5.80
N GLY A 106 18.16 26.32 4.86
CA GLY A 106 16.87 26.14 4.17
C GLY A 106 15.72 25.75 5.11
N ARG A 107 16.03 25.16 6.26
CA ARG A 107 15.06 24.87 7.34
C ARG A 107 14.84 26.05 8.30
N GLY A 108 15.49 27.19 8.06
CA GLY A 108 15.28 28.45 8.79
C GLY A 108 16.29 28.74 9.90
N LEU A 109 17.41 28.01 9.99
CA LEU A 109 18.46 28.35 10.93
C LEU A 109 19.29 29.54 10.42
N ASP A 110 19.80 30.36 11.34
CA ASP A 110 20.84 31.36 11.03
C ASP A 110 22.08 30.65 10.48
N PRO A 111 22.78 31.22 9.48
CA PRO A 111 23.96 30.57 8.87
C PRO A 111 25.08 30.20 9.86
N SER A 112 25.29 31.01 10.90
CA SER A 112 26.31 30.71 11.91
C SER A 112 25.91 29.53 12.80
N LEU A 113 24.64 29.43 13.15
CA LEU A 113 24.08 28.31 13.91
C LEU A 113 24.00 27.05 13.04
N ALA A 114 23.57 27.18 11.79
CA ALA A 114 23.51 26.07 10.84
C ALA A 114 24.88 25.42 10.66
N LYS A 115 25.95 26.24 10.56
CA LYS A 115 27.32 25.73 10.50
C LYS A 115 27.71 24.95 11.75
N GLN A 116 27.42 25.48 12.95
CA GLN A 116 27.73 24.80 14.21
C GLN A 116 26.98 23.46 14.33
N VAL A 117 25.73 23.41 13.86
CA VAL A 117 24.92 22.18 13.84
C VAL A 117 25.53 21.16 12.88
N ALA A 118 25.87 21.59 11.65
CA ALA A 118 26.52 20.72 10.67
C ALA A 118 27.85 20.16 11.19
N ASP A 119 28.73 21.03 11.71
CA ASP A 119 30.03 20.62 12.26
C ASP A 119 29.87 19.54 13.38
N GLN A 120 28.88 19.68 14.27
CA GLN A 120 28.65 18.72 15.36
C GLN A 120 28.05 17.41 14.87
N LEU A 121 27.14 17.46 13.91
CA LEU A 121 26.51 16.25 13.35
C LEU A 121 27.53 15.45 12.51
N MET A 122 28.33 16.13 11.69
CA MET A 122 29.40 15.53 10.91
C MET A 122 30.45 14.87 11.82
N ALA A 123 30.83 15.53 12.92
CA ALA A 123 31.76 14.96 13.90
C ALA A 123 31.22 13.74 14.66
N HIS A 124 29.88 13.64 14.79
CA HIS A 124 29.23 12.52 15.49
C HIS A 124 28.98 11.33 14.56
N ASP A 125 28.31 11.55 13.43
CA ASP A 125 27.99 10.53 12.42
C ASP A 125 27.66 11.23 11.10
N ALA A 126 28.70 11.47 10.27
CA ALA A 126 28.55 12.18 9.00
C ALA A 126 27.57 11.48 8.06
N ILE A 127 27.79 10.18 7.82
CA ILE A 127 26.92 9.40 6.93
C ILE A 127 25.47 9.32 7.42
N GLY A 128 25.26 9.20 8.72
CA GLY A 128 23.92 9.19 9.30
C GLY A 128 23.22 10.55 9.26
N ALA A 129 23.98 11.66 9.30
CA ALA A 129 23.46 13.01 9.16
C ALA A 129 22.97 13.26 7.74
N HIS A 130 23.77 12.97 6.71
CA HIS A 130 23.41 13.07 5.31
C HIS A 130 22.28 12.12 4.94
N ALA A 131 22.39 10.84 5.32
CA ALA A 131 21.33 9.85 5.09
C ALA A 131 19.95 10.35 5.57
N ARG A 132 19.89 10.95 6.77
CA ARG A 132 18.64 11.42 7.35
C ARG A 132 18.17 12.75 6.77
N ASP A 133 19.07 13.72 6.63
CA ASP A 133 18.71 15.12 6.41
C ASP A 133 18.71 15.51 4.94
N GLU A 134 19.49 14.84 4.11
CA GLU A 134 19.57 15.00 2.67
C GLU A 134 18.79 13.92 1.93
N LEU A 135 19.12 12.64 2.16
CA LEU A 135 18.52 11.51 1.43
C LEU A 135 17.16 11.09 2.00
N GLY A 136 16.79 11.54 3.21
CA GLY A 136 15.54 11.15 3.86
C GLY A 136 15.51 9.69 4.34
N ILE A 137 16.66 9.02 4.39
CA ILE A 137 16.80 7.63 4.81
C ILE A 137 16.86 7.58 6.34
N SER A 138 15.95 6.85 6.97
CA SER A 138 15.94 6.64 8.42
C SER A 138 16.01 5.15 8.76
N GLU A 139 16.70 4.81 9.85
CA GLU A 139 16.81 3.41 10.34
C GLU A 139 15.45 2.76 10.62
N ILE A 140 14.43 3.57 10.93
CA ILE A 140 13.06 3.11 11.22
C ILE A 140 12.39 2.49 9.98
N LEU A 141 12.84 2.86 8.78
CA LEU A 141 12.28 2.41 7.50
C LEU A 141 13.04 1.23 6.87
N ARG A 142 13.86 0.53 7.64
CA ARG A 142 14.61 -0.63 7.11
C ARG A 142 13.69 -1.58 6.34
N ALA A 143 13.97 -1.72 5.07
CA ALA A 143 13.20 -2.54 4.13
C ALA A 143 13.11 -4.01 4.61
N ARG A 144 11.88 -4.55 4.63
CA ARG A 144 11.61 -5.95 5.00
C ARG A 144 10.79 -6.62 3.90
N PRO A 145 11.39 -6.93 2.75
CA PRO A 145 10.67 -7.35 1.55
C PRO A 145 9.82 -8.60 1.74
N ILE A 146 10.34 -9.62 2.42
CA ILE A 146 9.57 -10.86 2.68
C ILE A 146 8.37 -10.60 3.57
N GLN A 147 8.52 -9.81 4.62
CA GLN A 147 7.42 -9.50 5.54
C GLN A 147 6.34 -8.67 4.83
N ALA A 148 6.75 -7.71 4.01
CA ALA A 148 5.84 -6.88 3.22
C ALA A 148 5.09 -7.74 2.19
N ALA A 149 5.77 -8.61 1.47
CA ALA A 149 5.18 -9.53 0.49
C ALA A 149 4.13 -10.45 1.11
N LEU A 150 4.44 -11.08 2.26
CA LEU A 150 3.51 -11.96 2.96
C LEU A 150 2.29 -11.20 3.51
N ALA A 151 2.49 -10.00 4.03
CA ALA A 151 1.40 -9.15 4.51
C ALA A 151 0.47 -8.72 3.36
N SER A 152 1.05 -8.35 2.23
CA SER A 152 0.31 -7.96 1.02
C SER A 152 -0.50 -9.11 0.45
N ALA A 153 0.12 -10.27 0.23
CA ALA A 153 -0.57 -11.48 -0.23
C ALA A 153 -1.66 -11.93 0.74
N GLY A 154 -1.40 -11.92 2.05
CA GLY A 154 -2.36 -12.32 3.08
C GLY A 154 -3.57 -11.39 3.13
N SER A 155 -3.38 -10.07 3.07
CA SER A 155 -4.47 -9.10 3.07
C SER A 155 -5.31 -9.20 1.78
N PHE A 156 -4.68 -9.41 0.63
CA PHE A 156 -5.37 -9.69 -0.63
C PHE A 156 -6.21 -10.98 -0.53
N ALA A 157 -5.62 -12.07 -0.07
CA ALA A 157 -6.30 -13.36 0.04
C ALA A 157 -7.52 -13.29 0.96
N VAL A 158 -7.43 -12.58 2.10
CA VAL A 158 -8.56 -12.33 3.00
C VAL A 158 -9.65 -11.54 2.29
N GLY A 159 -9.31 -10.47 1.57
CA GLY A 159 -10.27 -9.70 0.78
C GLY A 159 -10.95 -10.53 -0.29
N ALA A 160 -10.18 -11.29 -1.08
CA ALA A 160 -10.65 -12.14 -2.17
C ALA A 160 -11.51 -13.33 -1.70
N ALA A 161 -11.23 -13.86 -0.52
CA ALA A 161 -12.03 -14.96 0.05
C ALA A 161 -13.49 -14.56 0.32
N MET A 162 -13.78 -13.28 0.58
CA MET A 162 -15.13 -12.81 0.91
C MET A 162 -16.10 -12.96 -0.28
N PRO A 163 -15.83 -12.38 -1.48
CA PRO A 163 -16.72 -12.58 -2.64
C PRO A 163 -16.76 -14.05 -3.12
N LEU A 164 -15.66 -14.81 -2.96
CA LEU A 164 -15.63 -16.23 -3.28
C LEU A 164 -16.53 -17.06 -2.38
N PHE A 165 -16.50 -16.80 -1.07
CA PHE A 165 -17.37 -17.46 -0.11
C PHE A 165 -18.84 -17.18 -0.42
N VAL A 166 -19.18 -15.93 -0.76
CA VAL A 166 -20.54 -15.58 -1.17
C VAL A 166 -20.89 -16.28 -2.48
N ALA A 167 -20.01 -16.28 -3.47
CA ALA A 167 -20.25 -16.96 -4.75
C ALA A 167 -20.49 -18.47 -4.58
N ALA A 168 -19.76 -19.12 -3.65
CA ALA A 168 -19.91 -20.55 -3.39
C ALA A 168 -21.27 -20.92 -2.75
N LEU A 169 -21.86 -20.01 -1.99
CA LEU A 169 -23.12 -20.25 -1.26
C LEU A 169 -24.35 -19.68 -1.99
N ALA A 170 -24.16 -18.72 -2.88
CA ALA A 170 -25.27 -18.07 -3.58
C ALA A 170 -25.94 -18.99 -4.58
N PRO A 171 -27.29 -19.01 -4.66
CA PRO A 171 -27.99 -19.67 -5.75
C PRO A 171 -27.57 -19.08 -7.11
N GLU A 172 -27.42 -19.92 -8.11
CA GLU A 172 -26.95 -19.53 -9.44
C GLU A 172 -27.76 -18.36 -10.05
N ALA A 173 -29.08 -18.42 -9.93
CA ALA A 173 -29.98 -17.39 -10.45
C ALA A 173 -29.81 -16.00 -9.81
N SER A 174 -29.21 -15.90 -8.61
CA SER A 174 -29.05 -14.67 -7.86
C SER A 174 -27.59 -14.36 -7.51
N LEU A 175 -26.63 -15.13 -8.05
CA LEU A 175 -25.21 -15.00 -7.77
C LEU A 175 -24.70 -13.57 -7.97
N ILE A 176 -25.01 -12.96 -9.11
CA ILE A 176 -24.60 -11.59 -9.44
C ILE A 176 -25.07 -10.61 -8.37
N ILE A 177 -26.33 -10.71 -7.94
CA ILE A 177 -26.91 -9.79 -6.93
C ILE A 177 -26.23 -9.97 -5.58
N PHE A 178 -26.05 -11.22 -5.12
CA PHE A 178 -25.43 -11.47 -3.82
C PHE A 178 -23.95 -11.08 -3.80
N VAL A 179 -23.18 -11.44 -4.83
CA VAL A 179 -21.75 -11.11 -4.88
C VAL A 179 -21.55 -9.59 -4.99
N SER A 180 -22.27 -8.90 -5.87
CA SER A 180 -22.14 -7.44 -6.00
C SER A 180 -22.59 -6.71 -4.76
N GLY A 181 -23.77 -7.05 -4.21
CA GLY A 181 -24.31 -6.37 -3.03
C GLY A 181 -23.45 -6.53 -1.79
N THR A 182 -23.00 -7.76 -1.50
CA THR A 182 -22.13 -8.02 -0.33
C THR A 182 -20.74 -7.43 -0.52
N SER A 183 -20.16 -7.48 -1.73
CA SER A 183 -18.86 -6.85 -2.00
C SER A 183 -18.91 -5.34 -1.82
N LEU A 184 -19.96 -4.66 -2.29
CA LEU A 184 -20.13 -3.23 -2.05
C LEU A 184 -20.28 -2.89 -0.56
N LEU A 185 -21.00 -3.73 0.20
CA LEU A 185 -21.10 -3.59 1.64
C LEU A 185 -19.72 -3.75 2.33
N PHE A 186 -18.97 -4.78 1.96
CA PHE A 186 -17.62 -4.98 2.50
C PHE A 186 -16.67 -3.84 2.17
N LEU A 187 -16.73 -3.31 0.96
CA LEU A 187 -15.95 -2.15 0.53
C LEU A 187 -16.33 -0.89 1.31
N ALA A 188 -17.62 -0.65 1.54
CA ALA A 188 -18.09 0.47 2.35
C ALA A 188 -17.58 0.36 3.79
N LEU A 189 -17.67 -0.83 4.40
CA LEU A 189 -17.18 -1.09 5.74
C LEU A 189 -15.65 -0.94 5.84
N LEU A 190 -14.92 -1.48 4.87
CA LEU A 190 -13.46 -1.37 4.81
C LEU A 190 -13.02 0.10 4.66
N GLY A 191 -13.66 0.85 3.76
CA GLY A 191 -13.41 2.28 3.58
C GLY A 191 -13.72 3.10 4.84
N ALA A 192 -14.81 2.78 5.53
CA ALA A 192 -15.21 3.38 6.80
C ALA A 192 -14.19 3.09 7.92
N LEU A 193 -13.78 1.83 8.06
CA LEU A 193 -12.80 1.40 9.07
C LEU A 193 -11.42 2.02 8.81
N ALA A 194 -10.97 2.04 7.56
CA ALA A 194 -9.71 2.66 7.18
C ALA A 194 -9.69 4.16 7.48
N ALA A 195 -10.76 4.88 7.10
CA ALA A 195 -10.91 6.31 7.39
C ALA A 195 -10.90 6.57 8.91
N ARG A 196 -11.65 5.78 9.69
CA ARG A 196 -11.68 5.90 11.15
C ARG A 196 -10.32 5.64 11.79
N ALA A 197 -9.61 4.60 11.34
CA ALA A 197 -8.28 4.27 11.84
C ALA A 197 -7.24 5.35 11.52
N GLY A 198 -7.33 5.96 10.34
CA GLY A 198 -6.51 7.09 9.91
C GLY A 198 -6.92 8.45 10.51
N GLY A 199 -8.08 8.54 11.19
CA GLY A 199 -8.61 9.79 11.74
C GLY A 199 -9.26 10.71 10.71
N ALA A 200 -9.61 10.16 9.53
CA ALA A 200 -10.30 10.89 8.45
C ALA A 200 -11.83 10.75 8.52
N GLY A 201 -12.54 11.50 7.69
CA GLY A 201 -13.99 11.40 7.59
C GLY A 201 -14.45 10.02 7.11
N VAL A 202 -15.30 9.36 7.89
CA VAL A 202 -15.77 8.00 7.62
C VAL A 202 -16.61 7.92 6.35
N THR A 203 -17.56 8.84 6.18
CA THR A 203 -18.46 8.87 5.01
C THR A 203 -17.73 9.07 3.69
N PRO A 204 -16.82 10.05 3.52
CA PRO A 204 -16.03 10.20 2.31
C PRO A 204 -15.15 8.97 2.02
N GLY A 205 -14.59 8.34 3.07
CA GLY A 205 -13.79 7.13 2.93
C GLY A 205 -14.61 5.95 2.38
N ALA A 206 -15.78 5.70 2.96
CA ALA A 206 -16.68 4.66 2.51
C ALA A 206 -17.16 4.90 1.06
N ILE A 207 -17.65 6.11 0.76
CA ILE A 207 -18.17 6.45 -0.58
C ILE A 207 -17.09 6.26 -1.65
N ARG A 208 -15.86 6.73 -1.40
CA ARG A 208 -14.76 6.62 -2.35
C ARG A 208 -14.47 5.17 -2.74
N VAL A 209 -14.33 4.31 -1.75
CA VAL A 209 -13.99 2.90 -1.99
C VAL A 209 -15.15 2.17 -2.68
N THR A 210 -16.38 2.39 -2.22
CA THR A 210 -17.58 1.77 -2.80
C THR A 210 -17.82 2.22 -4.24
N PHE A 211 -17.63 3.49 -4.55
CA PHE A 211 -17.80 4.02 -5.92
C PHE A 211 -16.84 3.36 -6.92
N TRP A 212 -15.54 3.32 -6.59
CA TRP A 212 -14.57 2.70 -7.48
C TRP A 212 -14.76 1.18 -7.60
N GLY A 213 -15.17 0.52 -6.51
CA GLY A 213 -15.53 -0.89 -6.54
C GLY A 213 -16.75 -1.17 -7.41
N ALA A 214 -17.80 -0.37 -7.28
CA ALA A 214 -19.00 -0.49 -8.12
C ALA A 214 -18.68 -0.28 -9.61
N LEU A 215 -17.85 0.71 -9.92
CA LEU A 215 -17.41 0.99 -11.29
C LEU A 215 -16.64 -0.20 -11.88
N ALA A 216 -15.65 -0.73 -11.15
CA ALA A 216 -14.85 -1.87 -11.59
C ALA A 216 -15.71 -3.11 -11.84
N MET A 217 -16.58 -3.47 -10.89
CA MET A 217 -17.52 -4.59 -11.03
C MET A 217 -18.48 -4.40 -12.18
N GLY A 218 -19.05 -3.20 -12.35
CA GLY A 218 -19.96 -2.88 -13.45
C GLY A 218 -19.29 -2.98 -14.82
N MET A 219 -18.09 -2.45 -14.97
CA MET A 219 -17.30 -2.56 -16.21
C MET A 219 -16.99 -4.00 -16.55
N THR A 220 -16.54 -4.79 -15.58
CA THR A 220 -16.16 -6.19 -15.82
C THR A 220 -17.39 -7.06 -16.13
N ALA A 221 -18.51 -6.84 -15.45
CA ALA A 221 -19.78 -7.50 -15.78
C ALA A 221 -20.27 -7.12 -17.18
N GLY A 222 -20.12 -5.84 -17.59
CA GLY A 222 -20.41 -5.39 -18.94
C GLY A 222 -19.57 -6.08 -20.01
N VAL A 223 -18.27 -6.24 -19.77
CA VAL A 223 -17.39 -7.03 -20.64
C VAL A 223 -17.87 -8.48 -20.72
N GLY A 224 -18.18 -9.11 -19.58
CA GLY A 224 -18.69 -10.48 -19.54
C GLY A 224 -19.96 -10.65 -20.36
N ALA A 225 -20.93 -9.74 -20.20
CA ALA A 225 -22.19 -9.77 -20.96
C ALA A 225 -21.99 -9.59 -22.47
N LEU A 226 -21.06 -8.73 -22.89
CA LEU A 226 -20.75 -8.52 -24.30
C LEU A 226 -20.12 -9.75 -24.95
N PHE A 227 -19.17 -10.40 -24.29
CA PHE A 227 -18.51 -11.59 -24.82
C PHE A 227 -19.38 -12.86 -24.68
N GLY A 228 -20.18 -12.97 -23.63
CA GLY A 228 -21.10 -14.10 -23.42
C GLY A 228 -22.23 -14.21 -24.45
N THR A 229 -22.48 -13.15 -25.22
CA THR A 229 -23.47 -13.17 -26.33
C THR A 229 -22.87 -13.57 -27.67
N VAL A 230 -21.53 -13.66 -27.77
CA VAL A 230 -20.82 -13.89 -29.03
C VAL A 230 -20.26 -15.33 -29.12
N VAL A 231 -20.22 -16.04 -27.99
CA VAL A 231 -19.79 -17.44 -27.89
C VAL A 231 -20.98 -18.34 -27.60
#